data_9689da3ed01c509e6b5f882f5e18b50c
#
_entry.id   9689da3ed01c509e6b5f882f5e18b50c
#
_cell.length_a   1.000
_cell.length_b   1.000
_cell.length_c   1.000
_cell.angle_alpha   90.00
_cell.angle_beta   90.00
_cell.angle_gamma   90.00
#
_symmetry.space_group_name_H-M   'P 1'
#
loop_
_entity.id
_entity.type
_entity.pdbx_description
1 polymer ?
#
loop_
_entity_poly.entity_id
_entity_poly.type
_entity_poly.pdbx_seq_one_letter_code
_entity_poly.pdbx_strand_id
1 'polypeptide(L)'
;MEELRKLLEKYMDQNLERLILSAPRKGREEQKVRIRPVLLKGQLKFQAEIFRGPQAFHENMSREEAAARICGWMEDTFCQLQMSGAGGDVTALVSKKGRVTVKEKRRPGSGGPEASCVNKANLEHNRKKAYLLEEGTPVPFLADLGVMTAEGRVVRARYDKFRQINRFLEFIEDILPALPRDRELTILDFGCGKSYLTFAIYYYLKERRGLDVRIIGLDLKKDVIRKCSELSRKYGYEKLTFLQGDIAGYEGCSQVDMVVTLHACDTATDYALYKAVKWNAKVILSVPCCQHELNGQIENETLAPVLGYGLLKERFAALMTDGLRARLLEGQ
;
A
#
# COMPACT_ATOMS: atom_id res chain seq x y z
N MET A 1 14.90 10.56 -37.13
CA MET A 1 15.63 9.75 -36.08
C MET A 1 16.79 10.53 -35.45
N GLU A 2 17.53 11.34 -36.18
CA GLU A 2 18.66 12.14 -35.64
C GLU A 2 18.24 13.10 -34.52
N GLU A 3 17.08 13.75 -34.66
CA GLU A 3 16.49 14.60 -33.63
C GLU A 3 16.14 13.83 -32.35
N LEU A 4 15.59 12.63 -32.47
CA LEU A 4 15.31 11.74 -31.35
C LEU A 4 16.61 11.33 -30.65
N ARG A 5 17.67 11.01 -31.39
CA ARG A 5 18.97 10.62 -30.85
C ARG A 5 19.57 11.74 -29.98
N LYS A 6 19.57 12.99 -30.51
CA LYS A 6 20.03 14.18 -29.75
C LYS A 6 19.26 14.38 -28.46
N LEU A 7 17.95 14.11 -28.46
CA LEU A 7 17.11 14.18 -27.25
C LEU A 7 17.43 13.06 -26.25
N LEU A 8 17.65 11.83 -26.73
CA LEU A 8 18.07 10.75 -25.84
C LEU A 8 19.43 11.04 -25.22
N GLU A 9 20.38 11.58 -25.99
CA GLU A 9 21.68 12.02 -25.47
C GLU A 9 21.56 13.12 -24.41
N LYS A 10 20.57 14.01 -24.53
CA LYS A 10 20.32 15.08 -23.56
C LYS A 10 19.68 14.61 -22.27
N TYR A 11 18.70 13.70 -22.34
CA TYR A 11 17.82 13.34 -21.23
C TYR A 11 18.10 11.97 -20.59
N MET A 12 18.91 11.11 -21.23
CA MET A 12 19.26 9.82 -20.66
C MET A 12 20.45 9.94 -19.70
N ASP A 13 20.18 10.42 -18.51
CA ASP A 13 21.13 10.54 -17.41
C ASP A 13 20.53 9.95 -16.11
N GLN A 14 21.19 10.16 -15.00
CA GLN A 14 20.74 9.73 -13.67
C GLN A 14 19.42 10.39 -13.21
N ASN A 15 19.02 11.50 -13.86
CA ASN A 15 17.82 12.27 -13.54
C ASN A 15 16.59 11.83 -14.36
N LEU A 16 16.76 10.85 -15.25
CA LEU A 16 15.65 10.23 -15.97
C LEU A 16 14.76 9.48 -14.97
N GLU A 17 13.50 9.88 -14.84
CA GLU A 17 12.53 9.20 -13.98
C GLU A 17 12.02 7.93 -14.66
N ARG A 18 11.63 8.05 -15.93
CA ARG A 18 11.13 6.95 -16.76
C ARG A 18 11.15 7.31 -18.25
N LEU A 19 11.28 6.28 -19.07
CA LEU A 19 11.04 6.32 -20.50
C LEU A 19 10.11 5.16 -20.87
N ILE A 20 9.09 5.44 -21.68
CA ILE A 20 8.09 4.44 -22.10
C ILE A 20 7.98 4.46 -23.60
N LEU A 21 8.13 3.29 -24.24
CA LEU A 21 7.78 3.03 -25.61
C LEU A 21 6.41 2.34 -25.66
N SER A 22 5.53 2.80 -26.51
CA SER A 22 4.15 2.33 -26.62
C SER A 22 3.59 2.52 -28.03
N ALA A 23 2.34 2.12 -28.25
CA ALA A 23 1.72 2.07 -29.56
C ALA A 23 2.50 1.20 -30.55
N PRO A 24 2.56 -0.14 -30.33
CA PRO A 24 3.29 -1.04 -31.19
C PRO A 24 2.69 -1.06 -32.60
N ARG A 25 3.53 -1.26 -33.61
CA ARG A 25 3.10 -1.46 -35.00
C ARG A 25 2.42 -2.82 -35.12
N LYS A 26 1.49 -2.93 -36.06
CA LYS A 26 0.72 -4.16 -36.30
C LYS A 26 1.67 -5.34 -36.60
N GLY A 27 1.46 -6.47 -35.90
CA GLY A 27 2.25 -7.70 -36.08
C GLY A 27 3.53 -7.78 -35.26
N ARG A 28 3.76 -6.87 -34.30
CA ARG A 28 4.88 -6.95 -33.35
C ARG A 28 4.46 -7.65 -32.05
N GLU A 29 5.39 -8.41 -31.49
CA GLU A 29 5.19 -9.13 -30.22
C GLU A 29 5.31 -8.21 -28.99
N GLU A 30 6.20 -7.20 -29.09
CA GLU A 30 6.42 -6.25 -28.03
C GLU A 30 5.25 -5.27 -27.92
N GLN A 31 4.59 -5.28 -26.75
CA GLN A 31 3.44 -4.40 -26.48
C GLN A 31 3.86 -3.06 -25.89
N LYS A 32 4.93 -3.08 -25.10
CA LYS A 32 5.42 -1.91 -24.36
C LYS A 32 6.86 -2.16 -23.90
N VAL A 33 7.65 -1.10 -23.82
CA VAL A 33 8.96 -1.11 -23.14
C VAL A 33 9.01 0.02 -22.14
N ARG A 34 9.49 -0.26 -20.93
CA ARG A 34 9.80 0.74 -19.91
C ARG A 34 11.30 0.76 -19.69
N ILE A 35 11.89 1.95 -19.62
CA ILE A 35 13.32 2.12 -19.35
C ILE A 35 13.51 3.07 -18.19
N ARG A 36 14.39 2.71 -17.27
CA ARG A 36 14.79 3.53 -16.13
C ARG A 36 16.30 3.44 -15.88
N PRO A 37 16.92 4.47 -15.33
CA PRO A 37 18.29 4.37 -14.85
C PRO A 37 18.37 3.48 -13.61
N VAL A 38 19.45 2.70 -13.52
CA VAL A 38 19.78 1.84 -12.37
C VAL A 38 21.27 1.88 -12.11
N LEU A 39 21.70 1.78 -10.85
CA LEU A 39 23.10 1.58 -10.49
C LEU A 39 23.37 0.10 -10.34
N LEU A 40 24.22 -0.46 -11.21
CA LEU A 40 24.69 -1.83 -11.15
C LEU A 40 26.20 -1.83 -10.89
N LYS A 41 26.63 -2.38 -9.75
CA LYS A 41 28.05 -2.41 -9.34
C LYS A 41 28.71 -1.02 -9.42
N GLY A 42 27.99 0.04 -9.05
CA GLY A 42 28.48 1.42 -9.09
C GLY A 42 28.46 2.10 -10.46
N GLN A 43 28.06 1.43 -11.51
CA GLN A 43 27.94 1.98 -12.86
C GLN A 43 26.47 2.31 -13.18
N LEU A 44 26.24 3.48 -13.79
CA LEU A 44 24.93 3.86 -14.29
C LEU A 44 24.61 3.01 -15.55
N LYS A 45 23.55 2.24 -15.47
CA LYS A 45 22.97 1.46 -16.55
C LYS A 45 21.52 1.86 -16.78
N PHE A 46 20.96 1.49 -17.91
CA PHE A 46 19.56 1.68 -18.26
C PHE A 46 18.89 0.32 -18.37
N GLN A 47 17.97 0.04 -17.44
CA GLN A 47 17.22 -1.20 -17.42
C GLN A 47 15.98 -1.06 -18.27
N ALA A 48 15.87 -1.86 -19.33
CA ALA A 48 14.65 -2.01 -20.11
C ALA A 48 13.83 -3.19 -19.61
N GLU A 49 12.56 -2.97 -19.38
CA GLU A 49 11.52 -3.96 -19.08
C GLU A 49 10.64 -4.08 -20.35
N ILE A 50 10.76 -5.18 -21.06
CA ILE A 50 10.13 -5.43 -22.36
C ILE A 50 8.93 -6.36 -22.15
N PHE A 51 7.72 -5.90 -22.48
CA PHE A 51 6.49 -6.66 -22.31
C PHE A 51 6.09 -7.35 -23.62
N ARG A 52 5.98 -8.69 -23.58
CA ARG A 52 5.48 -9.54 -24.66
C ARG A 52 4.34 -10.41 -24.12
N GLY A 53 3.10 -10.05 -24.45
CA GLY A 53 1.95 -10.70 -23.83
C GLY A 53 1.99 -10.63 -22.29
N PRO A 54 1.87 -11.77 -21.59
CA PRO A 54 1.92 -11.83 -20.11
C PRO A 54 3.36 -11.85 -19.56
N GLN A 55 4.39 -11.88 -20.41
CA GLN A 55 5.79 -12.00 -20.01
C GLN A 55 6.51 -10.66 -20.03
N ALA A 56 7.41 -10.45 -19.06
CA ALA A 56 8.30 -9.31 -18.99
C ALA A 56 9.78 -9.78 -19.04
N PHE A 57 10.55 -9.21 -19.96
CA PHE A 57 11.98 -9.48 -20.13
C PHE A 57 12.77 -8.25 -19.68
N HIS A 58 13.95 -8.48 -19.08
CA HIS A 58 14.79 -7.39 -18.56
C HIS A 58 16.14 -7.39 -19.25
N GLU A 59 16.55 -6.23 -19.76
CA GLU A 59 17.87 -5.98 -20.34
C GLU A 59 18.52 -4.80 -19.61
N ASN A 60 19.82 -4.91 -19.28
CA ASN A 60 20.59 -3.81 -18.70
C ASN A 60 21.64 -3.34 -19.72
N MET A 61 21.58 -2.09 -20.11
CA MET A 61 22.34 -1.50 -21.18
C MET A 61 23.18 -0.32 -20.70
N SER A 62 24.28 -0.01 -21.38
CA SER A 62 24.93 1.30 -21.26
C SER A 62 24.02 2.40 -21.82
N ARG A 63 24.41 3.64 -21.65
CA ARG A 63 23.66 4.78 -22.20
C ARG A 63 23.60 4.72 -23.73
N GLU A 64 24.71 4.43 -24.34
CA GLU A 64 24.89 4.35 -25.79
C GLU A 64 24.08 3.18 -26.38
N GLU A 65 24.20 1.99 -25.78
CA GLU A 65 23.42 0.81 -26.15
C GLU A 65 21.91 1.07 -26.03
N ALA A 66 21.47 1.68 -24.94
CA ALA A 66 20.07 2.00 -24.72
C ALA A 66 19.55 3.01 -25.74
N ALA A 67 20.30 4.08 -26.05
CA ALA A 67 19.92 5.06 -27.06
C ALA A 67 19.79 4.43 -28.44
N ALA A 68 20.76 3.59 -28.85
CA ALA A 68 20.72 2.86 -30.12
C ALA A 68 19.50 1.92 -30.17
N ARG A 69 19.27 1.16 -29.10
CA ARG A 69 18.15 0.22 -29.00
C ARG A 69 16.78 0.92 -29.06
N ILE A 70 16.63 2.06 -28.39
CA ILE A 70 15.42 2.89 -28.41
C ILE A 70 15.15 3.40 -29.83
N CYS A 71 16.18 3.90 -30.55
CA CYS A 71 16.02 4.32 -31.92
C CYS A 71 15.54 3.18 -32.83
N GLY A 72 16.12 1.99 -32.71
CA GLY A 72 15.68 0.80 -33.45
C GLY A 72 14.24 0.42 -33.15
N TRP A 73 13.84 0.42 -31.88
CA TRP A 73 12.47 0.15 -31.51
C TRP A 73 11.47 1.20 -32.05
N MET A 74 11.86 2.48 -32.13
CA MET A 74 11.01 3.54 -32.70
C MET A 74 10.94 3.48 -34.21
N GLU A 75 11.98 2.94 -34.89
CA GLU A 75 11.96 2.69 -36.34
C GLU A 75 11.04 1.53 -36.70
N ASP A 76 11.15 0.41 -35.96
CA ASP A 76 10.58 -0.86 -36.40
C ASP A 76 9.34 -1.30 -35.59
N THR A 77 9.26 -0.95 -34.30
CA THR A 77 8.32 -1.58 -33.38
C THR A 77 7.29 -0.61 -32.83
N PHE A 78 7.69 0.55 -32.34
CA PHE A 78 6.79 1.48 -31.65
C PHE A 78 6.57 2.79 -32.41
N CYS A 79 5.40 3.39 -32.21
CA CYS A 79 5.05 4.69 -32.79
C CYS A 79 5.10 5.84 -31.77
N GLN A 80 5.24 5.56 -30.47
CA GLN A 80 5.24 6.56 -29.43
C GLN A 80 6.33 6.31 -28.40
N LEU A 81 7.02 7.38 -28.03
CA LEU A 81 7.93 7.47 -26.91
C LEU A 81 7.47 8.58 -25.98
N GLN A 82 7.45 8.30 -24.69
CA GLN A 82 7.25 9.27 -23.62
C GLN A 82 8.41 9.17 -22.64
N MET A 83 9.02 10.30 -22.31
CA MET A 83 10.14 10.40 -21.40
C MET A 83 9.88 11.51 -20.40
N SER A 84 10.11 11.26 -19.12
CA SER A 84 10.01 12.23 -18.04
C SER A 84 11.24 12.18 -17.15
N GLY A 85 11.66 13.34 -16.69
CA GLY A 85 12.79 13.52 -15.80
C GLY A 85 12.87 14.94 -15.25
N ALA A 86 13.93 15.24 -14.51
CA ALA A 86 14.11 16.55 -13.88
C ALA A 86 14.09 17.72 -14.89
N GLY A 87 14.53 17.51 -16.13
CA GLY A 87 14.56 18.52 -17.18
C GLY A 87 13.21 18.82 -17.84
N GLY A 88 12.18 17.98 -17.61
CA GLY A 88 10.88 18.10 -18.25
C GLY A 88 10.35 16.78 -18.83
N ASP A 89 9.28 16.93 -19.61
CA ASP A 89 8.61 15.81 -20.28
C ASP A 89 8.80 15.93 -21.79
N VAL A 90 9.16 14.80 -22.44
CA VAL A 90 9.33 14.70 -23.89
C VAL A 90 8.37 13.66 -24.44
N THR A 91 7.69 13.98 -25.51
CA THR A 91 6.88 13.02 -26.26
C THR A 91 7.34 13.02 -27.72
N ALA A 92 7.74 11.85 -28.23
CA ALA A 92 8.05 11.66 -29.64
C ALA A 92 7.03 10.71 -30.28
N LEU A 93 6.53 11.07 -31.44
CA LEU A 93 5.59 10.29 -32.25
C LEU A 93 6.22 9.99 -33.59
N VAL A 94 6.10 8.75 -34.05
CA VAL A 94 6.55 8.34 -35.39
C VAL A 94 5.32 8.01 -36.25
N SER A 95 5.15 8.72 -37.32
CA SER A 95 4.04 8.50 -38.27
C SER A 95 4.25 7.18 -39.05
N LYS A 96 3.19 6.70 -39.74
CA LYS A 96 3.28 5.54 -40.65
C LYS A 96 4.31 5.71 -41.76
N LYS A 97 4.61 6.97 -42.14
CA LYS A 97 5.61 7.32 -43.20
C LYS A 97 7.02 7.55 -42.60
N GLY A 98 7.26 7.20 -41.32
CA GLY A 98 8.57 7.34 -40.67
C GLY A 98 8.91 8.76 -40.19
N ARG A 99 8.02 9.74 -40.34
CA ARG A 99 8.27 11.12 -39.88
C ARG A 99 8.18 11.16 -38.36
N VAL A 100 9.23 11.63 -37.71
CA VAL A 100 9.32 11.85 -36.25
C VAL A 100 8.81 13.27 -35.94
N THR A 101 7.95 13.39 -34.95
CA THR A 101 7.49 14.66 -34.38
C THR A 101 7.78 14.64 -32.90
N VAL A 102 8.49 15.65 -32.39
CA VAL A 102 8.87 15.75 -30.98
C VAL A 102 8.16 16.93 -30.35
N LYS A 103 7.66 16.75 -29.12
CA LYS A 103 7.14 17.80 -28.24
C LYS A 103 7.90 17.75 -26.92
N GLU A 104 8.53 18.86 -26.55
CA GLU A 104 9.25 19.03 -25.29
C GLU A 104 8.46 20.02 -24.40
N LYS A 105 8.14 19.64 -23.16
CA LYS A 105 7.52 20.48 -22.16
C LYS A 105 8.49 20.63 -20.99
N ARG A 106 9.07 21.79 -20.84
CA ARG A 106 9.97 22.10 -19.71
C ARG A 106 9.17 22.31 -18.43
N ARG A 107 9.69 21.82 -17.30
CA ARG A 107 9.11 22.13 -15.98
C ARG A 107 9.58 23.50 -15.52
N PRO A 108 8.69 24.37 -14.99
CA PRO A 108 9.10 25.65 -14.40
C PRO A 108 10.06 25.39 -13.22
N GLY A 109 11.23 26.03 -13.22
CA GLY A 109 12.23 25.88 -12.14
C GLY A 109 13.38 24.90 -12.42
N SER A 110 13.49 24.29 -13.60
CA SER A 110 14.55 23.33 -13.94
C SER A 110 15.91 23.94 -14.32
N GLY A 111 16.17 25.20 -14.02
CA GLY A 111 17.35 25.97 -14.49
C GLY A 111 18.43 26.29 -13.47
N GLY A 112 18.41 25.78 -12.23
CA GLY A 112 19.41 26.08 -11.20
C GLY A 112 20.29 24.88 -10.85
N PRO A 113 21.55 25.09 -10.43
CA PRO A 113 22.46 24.03 -10.01
C PRO A 113 22.01 23.29 -8.73
N GLU A 114 20.98 23.76 -8.02
CA GLU A 114 20.41 23.12 -6.82
C GLU A 114 19.24 22.16 -7.10
N ALA A 115 18.76 22.04 -8.35
CA ALA A 115 17.66 21.15 -8.72
C ALA A 115 18.07 19.67 -8.86
N SER A 116 19.31 19.32 -8.52
CA SER A 116 19.88 17.96 -8.70
C SER A 116 19.90 17.12 -7.43
N CYS A 117 18.91 17.22 -6.55
CA CYS A 117 18.73 16.20 -5.52
C CYS A 117 18.14 14.94 -6.18
N VAL A 118 19.00 14.22 -6.92
CA VAL A 118 18.71 12.85 -7.33
C VAL A 118 18.55 12.04 -6.06
N ASN A 119 17.35 11.53 -5.85
CA ASN A 119 17.10 10.60 -4.77
C ASN A 119 17.83 9.30 -5.14
N LYS A 120 19.09 9.11 -4.64
CA LYS A 120 19.94 7.93 -4.91
C LYS A 120 19.19 6.62 -4.70
N ALA A 121 18.19 6.61 -3.80
CA ALA A 121 17.29 5.50 -3.57
C ALA A 121 16.47 5.08 -4.82
N ASN A 122 16.27 5.99 -5.78
CA ASN A 122 15.56 5.66 -7.04
C ASN A 122 16.43 4.92 -8.06
N LEU A 123 17.76 4.95 -7.92
CA LEU A 123 18.70 4.30 -8.84
C LEU A 123 19.08 2.88 -8.38
N GLU A 124 18.75 2.47 -7.15
CA GLU A 124 19.04 1.11 -6.69
C GLU A 124 18.25 0.07 -7.48
N HIS A 125 18.95 -0.95 -7.99
CA HIS A 125 18.35 -2.07 -8.74
C HIS A 125 17.34 -2.85 -7.89
N ASN A 126 17.69 -3.13 -6.62
CA ASN A 126 16.82 -3.74 -5.62
C ASN A 126 16.28 -2.65 -4.70
N ARG A 127 15.12 -2.09 -5.03
CA ARG A 127 14.45 -1.15 -4.13
C ARG A 127 14.07 -1.86 -2.86
N LYS A 128 14.74 -1.54 -1.77
CA LYS A 128 14.27 -1.90 -0.44
C LYS A 128 12.99 -1.09 -0.19
N LYS A 129 11.90 -1.79 0.14
CA LYS A 129 10.67 -1.11 0.55
C LYS A 129 10.99 -0.34 1.84
N ALA A 130 10.78 0.98 1.84
CA ALA A 130 10.84 1.78 3.05
C ALA A 130 9.62 1.39 3.91
N TYR A 131 9.89 0.83 5.08
CA TYR A 131 8.88 0.49 6.08
C TYR A 131 8.77 1.61 7.10
N LEU A 132 7.58 1.86 7.63
CA LEU A 132 7.36 2.83 8.73
C LEU A 132 8.00 2.37 10.03
N LEU A 133 8.01 1.05 10.28
CA LEU A 133 8.85 0.40 11.29
C LEU A 133 10.01 -0.25 10.54
N GLU A 134 11.21 0.29 10.71
CA GLU A 134 12.39 -0.13 9.95
C GLU A 134 13.02 -1.40 10.55
N GLU A 135 13.51 -2.27 9.66
CA GLU A 135 14.38 -3.37 10.06
C GLU A 135 15.73 -2.81 10.55
N GLY A 136 16.24 -3.33 11.66
CA GLY A 136 17.46 -2.84 12.31
C GLY A 136 17.20 -1.84 13.45
N THR A 137 15.97 -1.31 13.56
CA THR A 137 15.54 -0.46 14.69
C THR A 137 14.71 -1.31 15.66
N PRO A 138 15.18 -1.53 16.90
CA PRO A 138 14.46 -2.32 17.89
C PRO A 138 13.10 -1.70 18.22
N VAL A 139 12.05 -2.51 18.11
CA VAL A 139 10.69 -2.16 18.52
C VAL A 139 10.27 -3.14 19.62
N PRO A 140 10.18 -2.70 20.89
CA PRO A 140 10.06 -3.59 22.05
C PRO A 140 8.87 -4.56 21.96
N PHE A 141 7.69 -4.08 21.58
CA PHE A 141 6.51 -4.94 21.50
C PHE A 141 6.61 -5.98 20.35
N LEU A 142 7.32 -5.68 19.25
CA LEU A 142 7.57 -6.64 18.17
C LEU A 142 8.53 -7.75 18.63
N ALA A 143 9.47 -7.44 19.50
CA ALA A 143 10.38 -8.43 20.08
C ALA A 143 9.62 -9.41 20.97
N ASP A 144 8.81 -8.95 21.91
CA ASP A 144 8.03 -9.80 22.80
C ASP A 144 6.94 -10.60 22.08
N LEU A 145 6.40 -10.06 20.98
CA LEU A 145 5.46 -10.78 20.11
C LEU A 145 6.17 -11.77 19.16
N GLY A 146 7.49 -11.87 19.21
CA GLY A 146 8.30 -12.78 18.42
C GLY A 146 8.38 -12.45 16.92
N VAL A 147 8.10 -11.19 16.54
CA VAL A 147 8.20 -10.71 15.16
C VAL A 147 9.59 -10.17 14.85
N MET A 148 10.28 -9.67 15.88
CA MET A 148 11.61 -9.05 15.79
C MET A 148 12.51 -9.60 16.89
N THR A 149 13.83 -9.55 16.72
CA THR A 149 14.78 -9.81 17.79
C THR A 149 15.01 -8.55 18.65
N ALA A 150 15.64 -8.69 19.80
CA ALA A 150 16.00 -7.56 20.66
C ALA A 150 16.92 -6.53 19.96
N GLU A 151 17.72 -6.98 18.98
CA GLU A 151 18.62 -6.15 18.19
C GLU A 151 17.93 -5.51 16.97
N GLY A 152 16.61 -5.68 16.82
CA GLY A 152 15.84 -5.09 15.73
C GLY A 152 15.82 -5.88 14.42
N ARG A 153 16.31 -7.13 14.40
CA ARG A 153 16.25 -7.98 13.19
C ARG A 153 14.89 -8.67 13.09
N VAL A 154 14.29 -8.64 11.93
CA VAL A 154 13.01 -9.32 11.68
C VAL A 154 13.23 -10.85 11.67
N VAL A 155 12.41 -11.57 12.42
CA VAL A 155 12.43 -13.04 12.46
C VAL A 155 11.89 -13.56 11.13
N ARG A 156 12.73 -14.32 10.39
CA ARG A 156 12.42 -14.78 9.02
C ARG A 156 11.05 -15.46 8.91
N ALA A 157 10.72 -16.34 9.85
CA ALA A 157 9.41 -17.03 9.88
C ALA A 157 8.21 -16.09 10.18
N ARG A 158 8.47 -14.85 10.59
CA ARG A 158 7.46 -13.83 10.90
C ARG A 158 7.54 -12.60 9.97
N TYR A 159 8.30 -12.70 8.90
CA TYR A 159 8.50 -11.59 7.97
C TYR A 159 7.19 -11.11 7.34
N ASP A 160 6.27 -12.03 7.02
CA ASP A 160 4.94 -11.68 6.50
C ASP A 160 4.12 -10.90 7.54
N LYS A 161 4.24 -11.26 8.84
CA LYS A 161 3.58 -10.50 9.91
C LYS A 161 4.15 -9.10 10.05
N PHE A 162 5.46 -8.94 9.95
CA PHE A 162 6.13 -7.63 9.93
C PHE A 162 5.64 -6.77 8.75
N ARG A 163 5.56 -7.37 7.55
CA ARG A 163 5.03 -6.69 6.36
C ARG A 163 3.57 -6.27 6.53
N GLN A 164 2.74 -7.15 7.11
CA GLN A 164 1.33 -6.86 7.39
C GLN A 164 1.18 -5.68 8.33
N ILE A 165 1.95 -5.65 9.43
CA ILE A 165 1.95 -4.54 10.40
C ILE A 165 2.34 -3.23 9.69
N ASN A 166 3.43 -3.21 8.93
CA ASN A 166 3.85 -2.01 8.21
C ASN A 166 2.81 -1.55 7.18
N ARG A 167 2.20 -2.50 6.44
CA ARG A 167 1.14 -2.15 5.49
C ARG A 167 -0.07 -1.54 6.17
N PHE A 168 -0.43 -2.05 7.34
CA PHE A 168 -1.51 -1.48 8.13
C PHE A 168 -1.18 -0.06 8.63
N LEU A 169 0.06 0.18 9.06
CA LEU A 169 0.51 1.50 9.46
C LEU A 169 0.55 2.49 8.28
N GLU A 170 0.78 2.05 7.04
CA GLU A 170 0.63 2.89 5.85
C GLU A 170 -0.82 3.43 5.75
N PHE A 171 -1.86 2.60 6.00
CA PHE A 171 -3.25 3.06 6.05
C PHE A 171 -3.51 4.04 7.22
N ILE A 172 -2.90 3.79 8.38
CA ILE A 172 -2.98 4.73 9.50
C ILE A 172 -2.39 6.10 9.11
N GLU A 173 -1.25 6.11 8.40
CA GLU A 173 -0.63 7.34 7.91
C GLU A 173 -1.54 8.11 6.94
N ASP A 174 -2.17 7.38 6.01
CA ASP A 174 -3.05 7.96 5.00
C ASP A 174 -4.27 8.65 5.63
N ILE A 175 -4.78 8.15 6.78
CA ILE A 175 -5.96 8.70 7.44
C ILE A 175 -5.65 9.73 8.54
N LEU A 176 -4.37 9.94 8.88
CA LEU A 176 -3.98 10.93 9.90
C LEU A 176 -4.54 12.35 9.67
N PRO A 177 -4.66 12.86 8.42
CA PRO A 177 -5.23 14.18 8.17
C PRO A 177 -6.71 14.31 8.58
N ALA A 178 -7.45 13.20 8.66
CA ALA A 178 -8.85 13.18 9.07
C ALA A 178 -9.05 13.14 10.60
N LEU A 179 -7.98 12.90 11.37
CA LEU A 179 -8.02 12.81 12.82
C LEU A 179 -7.66 14.14 13.48
N PRO A 180 -8.32 14.52 14.61
CA PRO A 180 -7.94 15.69 15.38
C PRO A 180 -6.51 15.58 15.94
N ARG A 181 -5.82 16.73 16.04
CA ARG A 181 -4.42 16.80 16.53
C ARG A 181 -4.28 17.68 17.78
N ASP A 182 -5.33 18.36 18.16
CA ASP A 182 -5.40 19.37 19.22
C ASP A 182 -5.91 18.82 20.55
N ARG A 183 -6.29 17.54 20.58
CA ARG A 183 -6.79 16.84 21.77
C ARG A 183 -6.42 15.36 21.76
N GLU A 184 -6.70 14.69 22.88
CA GLU A 184 -6.56 13.24 22.97
C GLU A 184 -7.46 12.52 21.96
N LEU A 185 -6.88 11.59 21.19
CA LEU A 185 -7.59 10.70 20.28
C LEU A 185 -8.09 9.47 21.03
N THR A 186 -9.36 9.14 20.89
CA THR A 186 -9.91 7.89 21.42
C THR A 186 -10.10 6.89 20.28
N ILE A 187 -9.46 5.73 20.42
CA ILE A 187 -9.49 4.65 19.43
C ILE A 187 -10.02 3.37 20.09
N LEU A 188 -10.95 2.70 19.44
CA LEU A 188 -11.44 1.38 19.85
C LEU A 188 -11.01 0.32 18.85
N ASP A 189 -10.45 -0.79 19.33
CA ASP A 189 -10.10 -1.96 18.54
C ASP A 189 -10.94 -3.16 18.99
N PHE A 190 -11.92 -3.52 18.18
CA PHE A 190 -12.84 -4.61 18.44
C PHE A 190 -12.31 -5.93 17.88
N GLY A 191 -12.29 -6.97 18.74
CA GLY A 191 -11.72 -8.26 18.38
C GLY A 191 -10.20 -8.18 18.26
N CYS A 192 -9.54 -7.45 19.17
CA CYS A 192 -8.11 -7.12 19.09
C CYS A 192 -7.19 -8.37 19.09
N GLY A 193 -7.67 -9.53 19.52
CA GLY A 193 -6.93 -10.80 19.52
C GLY A 193 -5.56 -10.66 20.20
N LYS A 194 -4.49 -11.14 19.56
CA LYS A 194 -3.11 -10.98 20.06
C LYS A 194 -2.58 -9.56 20.02
N SER A 195 -3.39 -8.62 19.54
CA SER A 195 -3.15 -7.17 19.56
C SER A 195 -1.89 -6.67 18.88
N TYR A 196 -1.33 -7.42 17.91
CA TYR A 196 -0.17 -6.94 17.14
C TYR A 196 -0.41 -5.56 16.51
N LEU A 197 -1.61 -5.35 15.96
CA LEU A 197 -1.97 -4.10 15.28
C LEU A 197 -2.35 -3.03 16.29
N THR A 198 -3.01 -3.36 17.40
CA THR A 198 -3.33 -2.42 18.49
C THR A 198 -2.05 -1.82 19.08
N PHE A 199 -1.05 -2.66 19.40
CA PHE A 199 0.26 -2.20 19.86
C PHE A 199 0.98 -1.37 18.79
N ALA A 200 0.88 -1.77 17.51
CA ALA A 200 1.49 -1.02 16.42
C ALA A 200 0.86 0.37 16.25
N ILE A 201 -0.47 0.49 16.34
CA ILE A 201 -1.16 1.79 16.28
C ILE A 201 -0.69 2.67 17.43
N TYR A 202 -0.72 2.15 18.68
CA TYR A 202 -0.31 2.93 19.85
C TYR A 202 1.12 3.42 19.74
N TYR A 203 2.07 2.51 19.46
CA TYR A 203 3.49 2.86 19.27
C TYR A 203 3.67 3.90 18.16
N TYR A 204 3.02 3.70 17.04
CA TYR A 204 3.17 4.60 15.89
C TYR A 204 2.62 5.99 16.19
N LEU A 205 1.39 6.08 16.68
CA LEU A 205 0.75 7.36 16.96
C LEU A 205 1.40 8.08 18.14
N LYS A 206 1.70 7.37 19.23
CA LYS A 206 2.28 7.96 20.43
C LYS A 206 3.77 8.23 20.30
N GLU A 207 4.57 7.18 20.00
CA GLU A 207 6.03 7.26 20.05
C GLU A 207 6.64 7.86 18.78
N ARG A 208 6.04 7.57 17.61
CA ARG A 208 6.61 8.04 16.33
C ARG A 208 6.00 9.35 15.85
N ARG A 209 4.74 9.62 16.14
CA ARG A 209 4.01 10.82 15.71
C ARG A 209 3.76 11.84 16.83
N GLY A 210 4.01 11.48 18.10
CA GLY A 210 3.88 12.36 19.25
C GLY A 210 2.44 12.78 19.54
N LEU A 211 1.44 12.01 19.08
CA LEU A 211 0.03 12.31 19.31
C LEU A 211 -0.39 11.85 20.69
N ASP A 212 -1.30 12.60 21.32
CA ASP A 212 -1.96 12.12 22.52
C ASP A 212 -3.08 11.15 22.14
N VAL A 213 -2.94 9.87 22.53
CA VAL A 213 -3.82 8.81 22.09
C VAL A 213 -4.15 7.87 23.23
N ARG A 214 -5.45 7.55 23.34
CA ARG A 214 -6.00 6.51 24.21
C ARG A 214 -6.58 5.41 23.33
N ILE A 215 -6.12 4.18 23.53
CA ILE A 215 -6.63 3.02 22.80
C ILE A 215 -7.25 2.02 23.77
N ILE A 216 -8.41 1.51 23.40
CA ILE A 216 -9.13 0.47 24.14
C ILE A 216 -9.29 -0.74 23.22
N GLY A 217 -8.63 -1.83 23.53
CA GLY A 217 -8.80 -3.11 22.85
C GLY A 217 -9.83 -3.97 23.57
N LEU A 218 -10.78 -4.52 22.83
CA LEU A 218 -11.77 -5.47 23.35
C LEU A 218 -11.60 -6.84 22.70
N ASP A 219 -11.72 -7.87 23.53
CA ASP A 219 -11.79 -9.27 23.08
C ASP A 219 -12.58 -10.12 24.09
N LEU A 220 -13.18 -11.19 23.61
CA LEU A 220 -13.92 -12.14 24.48
C LEU A 220 -12.99 -13.02 25.30
N LYS A 221 -11.76 -13.24 24.84
CA LYS A 221 -10.83 -14.22 25.42
C LYS A 221 -10.02 -13.63 26.57
N LYS A 222 -10.37 -14.04 27.80
CA LYS A 222 -9.74 -13.57 29.04
C LYS A 222 -8.19 -13.70 29.04
N ASP A 223 -7.66 -14.83 28.56
CA ASP A 223 -6.21 -15.07 28.54
C ASP A 223 -5.47 -14.14 27.59
N VAL A 224 -6.11 -13.77 26.48
CA VAL A 224 -5.56 -12.81 25.51
C VAL A 224 -5.49 -11.44 26.16
N ILE A 225 -6.59 -10.97 26.74
CA ILE A 225 -6.68 -9.68 27.44
C ILE A 225 -5.65 -9.58 28.57
N ARG A 226 -5.50 -10.64 29.38
CA ARG A 226 -4.48 -10.66 30.44
C ARG A 226 -3.07 -10.44 29.90
N LYS A 227 -2.68 -11.21 28.86
CA LYS A 227 -1.35 -11.09 28.24
C LYS A 227 -1.12 -9.70 27.64
N CYS A 228 -2.10 -9.16 26.92
CA CYS A 228 -2.00 -7.83 26.33
C CYS A 228 -1.89 -6.74 27.39
N SER A 229 -2.63 -6.85 28.50
CA SER A 229 -2.55 -5.91 29.64
C SER A 229 -1.19 -6.00 30.36
N GLU A 230 -0.60 -7.19 30.48
CA GLU A 230 0.75 -7.37 31.03
C GLU A 230 1.81 -6.70 30.14
N LEU A 231 1.72 -6.87 28.81
CA LEU A 231 2.62 -6.22 27.87
C LEU A 231 2.45 -4.69 27.86
N SER A 232 1.22 -4.18 27.87
CA SER A 232 0.96 -2.74 27.95
C SER A 232 1.62 -2.10 29.15
N ARG A 233 1.47 -2.73 30.34
CA ARG A 233 2.13 -2.29 31.58
C ARG A 233 3.65 -2.39 31.50
N LYS A 234 4.19 -3.47 30.93
CA LYS A 234 5.63 -3.65 30.72
C LYS A 234 6.25 -2.51 29.93
N TYR A 235 5.55 -1.97 28.92
CA TYR A 235 6.06 -0.88 28.08
C TYR A 235 5.70 0.52 28.59
N GLY A 236 4.98 0.64 29.73
CA GLY A 236 4.52 1.94 30.23
C GLY A 236 3.46 2.59 29.32
N TYR A 237 2.69 1.80 28.58
CA TYR A 237 1.63 2.29 27.70
C TYR A 237 0.36 2.56 28.52
N GLU A 238 0.39 3.59 29.35
CA GLU A 238 -0.67 3.89 30.33
C GLU A 238 -2.05 4.12 29.71
N LYS A 239 -2.08 4.67 28.48
CA LYS A 239 -3.30 4.95 27.73
C LYS A 239 -3.69 3.84 26.73
N LEU A 240 -3.04 2.68 26.80
CA LEU A 240 -3.40 1.47 26.07
C LEU A 240 -4.01 0.46 27.03
N THR A 241 -5.31 0.30 26.99
CA THR A 241 -6.06 -0.58 27.90
C THR A 241 -6.73 -1.72 27.14
N PHE A 242 -6.84 -2.88 27.80
CA PHE A 242 -7.49 -4.06 27.24
C PHE A 242 -8.60 -4.53 28.15
N LEU A 243 -9.80 -4.70 27.62
CA LEU A 243 -11.01 -5.06 28.34
C LEU A 243 -11.58 -6.36 27.78
N GLN A 244 -11.98 -7.25 28.69
CA GLN A 244 -12.77 -8.41 28.29
C GLN A 244 -14.24 -8.00 28.14
N GLY A 245 -14.81 -8.25 26.98
CA GLY A 245 -16.22 -7.91 26.74
C GLY A 245 -16.66 -8.20 25.32
N ASP A 246 -17.99 -8.23 25.16
CA ASP A 246 -18.65 -8.31 23.88
C ASP A 246 -18.83 -6.90 23.30
N ILE A 247 -18.65 -6.79 21.99
CA ILE A 247 -18.85 -5.55 21.23
C ILE A 247 -20.28 -5.03 21.40
N ALA A 248 -21.27 -5.92 21.33
CA ALA A 248 -22.69 -5.56 21.42
C ALA A 248 -23.03 -4.86 22.75
N GLY A 249 -22.49 -5.36 23.86
CA GLY A 249 -22.73 -4.85 25.22
C GLY A 249 -21.82 -3.69 25.65
N TYR A 250 -20.82 -3.31 24.89
CA TYR A 250 -19.88 -2.26 25.32
C TYR A 250 -20.46 -0.86 25.18
N GLU A 251 -20.55 -0.13 26.32
CA GLU A 251 -21.05 1.26 26.38
C GLU A 251 -20.05 2.22 27.07
N GLY A 252 -18.78 1.82 27.16
CA GLY A 252 -17.73 2.56 27.87
C GLY A 252 -17.28 3.89 27.24
N CYS A 253 -17.79 4.26 26.06
CA CYS A 253 -17.49 5.51 25.37
C CYS A 253 -18.75 6.18 24.86
N SER A 254 -18.73 7.52 24.83
CA SER A 254 -19.80 8.34 24.23
C SER A 254 -19.36 8.96 22.89
N GLN A 255 -18.05 9.07 22.67
CA GLN A 255 -17.45 9.59 21.46
C GLN A 255 -16.13 8.85 21.19
N VAL A 256 -15.87 8.53 19.94
CA VAL A 256 -14.68 7.82 19.48
C VAL A 256 -14.19 8.47 18.19
N ASP A 257 -12.88 8.62 18.01
CA ASP A 257 -12.32 9.20 16.79
C ASP A 257 -12.09 8.16 15.71
N MET A 258 -11.68 6.95 16.11
CA MET A 258 -11.43 5.86 15.19
C MET A 258 -11.88 4.53 15.79
N VAL A 259 -12.57 3.73 14.97
CA VAL A 259 -12.91 2.34 15.28
C VAL A 259 -12.12 1.43 14.34
N VAL A 260 -11.48 0.43 14.93
CA VAL A 260 -10.74 -0.63 14.23
C VAL A 260 -11.45 -1.95 14.51
N THR A 261 -11.72 -2.71 13.45
CA THR A 261 -12.34 -4.04 13.56
C THR A 261 -11.81 -4.94 12.44
N LEU A 262 -10.71 -5.62 12.73
CA LEU A 262 -9.99 -6.43 11.74
C LEU A 262 -10.29 -7.91 11.88
N HIS A 263 -10.77 -8.36 13.04
CA HIS A 263 -11.02 -9.76 13.36
C HIS A 263 -12.34 -9.99 14.08
N ALA A 264 -13.24 -9.00 14.10
CA ALA A 264 -14.62 -9.21 14.49
C ALA A 264 -15.36 -9.85 13.31
N CYS A 265 -15.68 -11.14 13.45
CA CYS A 265 -16.27 -11.91 12.39
C CYS A 265 -17.80 -11.85 12.42
N ASP A 266 -18.43 -12.02 11.26
CA ASP A 266 -19.87 -12.15 11.08
C ASP A 266 -20.63 -10.94 11.64
N THR A 267 -21.68 -11.15 12.42
CA THR A 267 -22.52 -10.09 13.03
C THR A 267 -21.76 -9.18 14.00
N ALA A 268 -20.64 -9.63 14.57
CA ALA A 268 -19.79 -8.76 15.39
C ALA A 268 -19.24 -7.55 14.61
N THR A 269 -19.00 -7.71 13.30
CA THR A 269 -18.67 -6.59 12.41
C THR A 269 -19.82 -5.56 12.36
N ASP A 270 -21.07 -6.01 12.29
CA ASP A 270 -22.23 -5.13 12.20
C ASP A 270 -22.42 -4.32 13.49
N TYR A 271 -22.23 -4.96 14.64
CA TYR A 271 -22.21 -4.24 15.91
C TYR A 271 -21.09 -3.21 16.01
N ALA A 272 -19.90 -3.54 15.53
CA ALA A 272 -18.77 -2.59 15.49
C ALA A 272 -19.05 -1.37 14.60
N LEU A 273 -19.61 -1.59 13.41
CA LEU A 273 -20.00 -0.52 12.48
C LEU A 273 -21.12 0.34 13.06
N TYR A 274 -22.17 -0.28 13.61
CA TYR A 274 -23.26 0.43 14.28
C TYR A 274 -22.75 1.32 15.41
N LYS A 275 -21.90 0.79 16.29
CA LYS A 275 -21.32 1.55 17.41
C LYS A 275 -20.43 2.68 16.90
N ALA A 276 -19.63 2.45 15.85
CA ALA A 276 -18.80 3.48 15.24
C ALA A 276 -19.63 4.67 14.73
N VAL A 277 -20.75 4.40 14.05
CA VAL A 277 -21.69 5.43 13.60
C VAL A 277 -22.34 6.13 14.80
N LYS A 278 -22.85 5.37 15.79
CA LYS A 278 -23.47 5.91 17.00
C LYS A 278 -22.54 6.85 17.79
N TRP A 279 -21.25 6.56 17.84
CA TRP A 279 -20.23 7.38 18.51
C TRP A 279 -19.61 8.46 17.62
N ASN A 280 -20.14 8.66 16.42
CA ASN A 280 -19.66 9.65 15.46
C ASN A 280 -18.16 9.53 15.16
N ALA A 281 -17.68 8.29 14.97
CA ALA A 281 -16.30 8.01 14.64
C ALA A 281 -15.91 8.68 13.31
N LYS A 282 -14.77 9.36 13.27
CA LYS A 282 -14.27 10.03 12.06
C LYS A 282 -13.70 9.05 11.05
N VAL A 283 -13.19 7.91 11.54
CA VAL A 283 -12.57 6.87 10.73
C VAL A 283 -13.03 5.51 11.22
N ILE A 284 -13.36 4.64 10.29
CA ILE A 284 -13.64 3.22 10.53
C ILE A 284 -12.69 2.39 9.67
N LEU A 285 -11.88 1.53 10.29
CA LEU A 285 -11.06 0.55 9.61
C LEU A 285 -11.62 -0.84 9.89
N SER A 286 -12.34 -1.40 8.92
CA SER A 286 -12.99 -2.69 9.02
C SER A 286 -12.48 -3.66 7.96
N VAL A 287 -12.18 -4.90 8.36
CA VAL A 287 -11.80 -5.98 7.46
C VAL A 287 -12.66 -7.20 7.79
N PRO A 288 -13.89 -7.25 7.28
CA PRO A 288 -14.78 -8.40 7.49
C PRO A 288 -14.19 -9.64 6.78
N CYS A 289 -14.14 -10.75 7.49
CA CYS A 289 -13.52 -11.99 6.97
C CYS A 289 -14.48 -13.18 6.90
N CYS A 290 -15.63 -13.10 7.55
CA CYS A 290 -16.63 -14.18 7.61
C CYS A 290 -18.03 -13.59 7.55
N GLN A 291 -18.95 -14.26 6.83
CA GLN A 291 -20.35 -13.87 6.65
C GLN A 291 -21.24 -15.12 6.77
N HIS A 292 -21.13 -15.81 7.91
CA HIS A 292 -21.82 -17.08 8.14
C HIS A 292 -23.33 -16.92 8.26
N GLU A 293 -23.81 -15.80 8.83
CA GLU A 293 -25.23 -15.55 9.01
C GLU A 293 -25.97 -15.59 7.67
N LEU A 294 -25.60 -14.75 6.71
CA LEU A 294 -26.23 -14.74 5.39
C LEU A 294 -26.00 -16.05 4.63
N ASN A 295 -24.81 -16.65 4.77
CA ASN A 295 -24.53 -17.96 4.14
C ASN A 295 -25.48 -19.06 4.64
N GLY A 296 -25.88 -19.01 5.91
CA GLY A 296 -26.86 -19.94 6.49
C GLY A 296 -28.29 -19.69 6.01
N GLN A 297 -28.66 -18.44 5.77
CA GLN A 297 -30.05 -18.01 5.51
C GLN A 297 -30.42 -17.91 4.03
N ILE A 298 -29.43 -17.68 3.15
CA ILE A 298 -29.70 -17.36 1.75
C ILE A 298 -30.25 -18.57 0.98
N GLU A 299 -31.45 -18.38 0.44
CA GLU A 299 -32.13 -19.30 -0.47
C GLU A 299 -32.78 -18.51 -1.61
N ASN A 300 -32.62 -18.95 -2.85
CA ASN A 300 -33.22 -18.32 -4.01
C ASN A 300 -33.24 -19.31 -5.19
N GLU A 301 -34.41 -19.54 -5.78
CA GLU A 301 -34.58 -20.49 -6.89
C GLU A 301 -33.83 -20.05 -8.15
N THR A 302 -33.86 -18.78 -8.50
CA THR A 302 -33.18 -18.23 -9.68
C THR A 302 -31.65 -18.35 -9.55
N LEU A 303 -31.14 -18.25 -8.33
CA LEU A 303 -29.70 -18.35 -8.03
C LEU A 303 -29.27 -19.78 -7.62
N ALA A 304 -30.19 -20.76 -7.65
CA ALA A 304 -29.87 -22.15 -7.29
C ALA A 304 -28.63 -22.72 -8.00
N PRO A 305 -28.35 -22.42 -9.29
CA PRO A 305 -27.12 -22.86 -9.95
C PRO A 305 -25.83 -22.36 -9.31
N VAL A 306 -25.87 -21.24 -8.57
CA VAL A 306 -24.71 -20.68 -7.83
C VAL A 306 -24.76 -21.14 -6.38
N LEU A 307 -25.91 -21.01 -5.72
CA LEU A 307 -26.08 -21.28 -4.28
C LEU A 307 -26.00 -22.79 -3.95
N GLY A 308 -26.19 -23.66 -4.93
CA GLY A 308 -26.03 -25.12 -4.78
C GLY A 308 -24.58 -25.58 -4.53
N TYR A 309 -23.58 -24.72 -4.78
CA TYR A 309 -22.17 -25.02 -4.55
C TYR A 309 -21.67 -24.24 -3.33
N GLY A 310 -21.29 -24.94 -2.25
CA GLY A 310 -20.94 -24.35 -0.97
C GLY A 310 -19.90 -23.22 -1.06
N LEU A 311 -18.83 -23.37 -1.84
CA LEU A 311 -17.83 -22.32 -2.05
C LEU A 311 -18.40 -21.09 -2.76
N LEU A 312 -19.30 -21.27 -3.72
CA LEU A 312 -19.93 -20.14 -4.44
C LEU A 312 -20.95 -19.45 -3.55
N LYS A 313 -21.74 -20.22 -2.77
CA LYS A 313 -22.68 -19.68 -1.78
C LYS A 313 -22.00 -18.82 -0.74
N GLU A 314 -20.85 -19.28 -0.19
CA GLU A 314 -20.03 -18.53 0.76
C GLU A 314 -19.55 -17.20 0.17
N ARG A 315 -18.94 -17.23 -1.02
CA ARG A 315 -18.47 -16.01 -1.69
C ARG A 315 -19.58 -15.05 -2.05
N PHE A 316 -20.73 -15.57 -2.46
CA PHE A 316 -21.90 -14.76 -2.75
C PHE A 316 -22.42 -14.09 -1.49
N ALA A 317 -22.55 -14.84 -0.39
CA ALA A 317 -22.94 -14.28 0.91
C ALA A 317 -21.97 -13.18 1.39
N ALA A 318 -20.65 -13.39 1.22
CA ALA A 318 -19.63 -12.40 1.56
C ALA A 318 -19.81 -11.09 0.76
N LEU A 319 -19.91 -11.18 -0.56
CA LEU A 319 -20.08 -10.01 -1.43
C LEU A 319 -21.38 -9.25 -1.14
N MET A 320 -22.47 -9.96 -0.91
CA MET A 320 -23.78 -9.36 -0.60
C MET A 320 -23.77 -8.67 0.75
N THR A 321 -23.24 -9.30 1.80
CA THR A 321 -23.15 -8.71 3.13
C THR A 321 -22.31 -7.45 3.12
N ASP A 322 -21.13 -7.50 2.50
CA ASP A 322 -20.23 -6.35 2.45
C ASP A 322 -20.78 -5.21 1.58
N GLY A 323 -21.50 -5.55 0.48
CA GLY A 323 -22.21 -4.57 -0.33
C GLY A 323 -23.35 -3.87 0.43
N LEU A 324 -24.11 -4.61 1.25
CA LEU A 324 -25.16 -4.04 2.10
C LEU A 324 -24.56 -3.14 3.19
N ARG A 325 -23.49 -3.56 3.87
CA ARG A 325 -22.76 -2.75 4.85
C ARG A 325 -22.26 -1.44 4.25
N ALA A 326 -21.61 -1.52 3.07
CA ALA A 326 -21.14 -0.32 2.38
C ALA A 326 -22.29 0.63 2.06
N ARG A 327 -23.40 0.12 1.51
CA ARG A 327 -24.58 0.92 1.17
C ARG A 327 -25.24 1.58 2.39
N LEU A 328 -25.31 0.89 3.52
CA LEU A 328 -25.82 1.45 4.76
C LEU A 328 -24.92 2.57 5.30
N LEU A 329 -23.62 2.41 5.23
CA LEU A 329 -22.66 3.44 5.67
C LEU A 329 -22.66 4.68 4.75
N GLU A 330 -22.90 4.54 3.46
CA GLU A 330 -23.03 5.68 2.54
C GLU A 330 -24.25 6.57 2.87
N GLY A 331 -25.24 6.04 3.56
CA GLY A 331 -26.46 6.76 3.96
C GLY A 331 -26.35 7.51 5.29
N GLN A 332 -25.23 7.37 6.00
CA GLN A 332 -24.99 8.01 7.32
C GLN A 332 -24.07 9.22 7.18
#